data_76e620f9757abc7d552a0134d9263fde
#
_entry.id   76e620f9757abc7d552a0134d9263fde
#
_cell.length_a   1.000
_cell.length_b   1.000
_cell.length_c   1.000
_cell.angle_alpha   90.00
_cell.angle_beta   90.00
_cell.angle_gamma   90.00
#
_symmetry.space_group_name_H-M   'P 1'
#
loop_
_entity.id
_entity.type
_entity.pdbx_description
1 polymer ?
#
loop_
_entity_poly.entity_id
_entity_poly.type
_entity_poly.pdbx_seq_one_letter_code
_entity_poly.pdbx_strand_id
1 'polypeptide(L)'
;LIGLIQEGTGVAARVLDECGVKEEKVLELISELISPNNAVGTAERSTYTPGARKVIENSYREAVRFKAPLIGTEHILIAMIKENDCVASRLLNTMGVSVQKLYLDLLNAMGEDVSAGGKEEFQQAAKAKGKGTPTLDSYSRDLTALARDGKLDPVIGREQEIQRVIQILSRRT
;
A
#
# COMPACT_ATOMS: atom_id res chain seq x y z
N LEU A 1 14.45 1.39 -2.93
CA LEU A 1 14.68 -0.02 -3.23
C LEU A 1 16.15 -0.27 -3.62
N ILE A 2 16.69 0.45 -4.61
CA ILE A 2 18.10 0.33 -5.03
C ILE A 2 19.04 0.48 -3.83
N GLY A 3 18.89 1.53 -3.03
CA GLY A 3 19.73 1.75 -1.85
C GLY A 3 19.68 0.61 -0.81
N LEU A 4 18.55 -0.10 -0.70
CA LEU A 4 18.44 -1.28 0.17
C LEU A 4 19.20 -2.49 -0.40
N ILE A 5 19.25 -2.63 -1.73
CA ILE A 5 20.01 -3.68 -2.40
C ILE A 5 21.51 -3.39 -2.29
N GLN A 6 21.92 -2.15 -2.54
CA GLN A 6 23.32 -1.70 -2.52
C GLN A 6 23.94 -1.75 -1.11
N GLU A 7 23.13 -1.57 -0.07
CA GLU A 7 23.59 -1.69 1.31
C GLU A 7 24.18 -3.08 1.59
N GLY A 8 23.60 -4.14 1.02
CA GLY A 8 24.16 -5.48 0.88
C GLY A 8 24.30 -6.31 2.16
N THR A 9 24.29 -5.71 3.34
CA THR A 9 24.56 -6.40 4.63
C THR A 9 23.29 -6.58 5.47
N GLY A 10 22.27 -5.75 5.27
CA GLY A 10 21.03 -5.75 6.03
C GLY A 10 20.10 -6.92 5.72
N VAL A 11 19.14 -7.14 6.60
CA VAL A 11 18.10 -8.17 6.44
C VAL A 11 17.34 -7.98 5.14
N ALA A 12 17.00 -6.73 4.79
CA ALA A 12 16.30 -6.42 3.55
C ALA A 12 17.06 -6.84 2.30
N ALA A 13 18.38 -6.57 2.25
CA ALA A 13 19.21 -6.93 1.10
C ALA A 13 19.26 -8.45 0.88
N ARG A 14 19.42 -9.22 1.95
CA ARG A 14 19.44 -10.69 1.89
C ARG A 14 18.11 -11.25 1.40
N VAL A 15 17.00 -10.79 1.96
CA VAL A 15 15.67 -11.28 1.56
C VAL A 15 15.32 -10.87 0.12
N LEU A 16 15.73 -9.68 -0.32
CA LEU A 16 15.57 -9.26 -1.71
C LEU A 16 16.37 -10.12 -2.67
N ASP A 17 17.62 -10.47 -2.31
CA ASP A 17 18.48 -11.36 -3.12
C ASP A 17 17.90 -12.79 -3.21
N GLU A 18 17.43 -13.35 -2.09
CA GLU A 18 16.73 -14.64 -2.03
C GLU A 18 15.45 -14.66 -2.89
N CYS A 19 14.77 -13.53 -3.02
CA CYS A 19 13.62 -13.35 -3.91
C CYS A 19 14.02 -13.08 -5.37
N GLY A 20 15.32 -13.04 -5.70
CA GLY A 20 15.84 -12.80 -7.05
C GLY A 20 15.72 -11.35 -7.52
N VAL A 21 15.59 -10.40 -6.59
CA VAL A 21 15.55 -8.96 -6.88
C VAL A 21 16.98 -8.44 -7.04
N LYS A 22 17.44 -8.37 -8.28
CA LYS A 22 18.78 -7.86 -8.61
C LYS A 22 18.74 -6.40 -9.02
N GLU A 23 19.82 -5.67 -8.72
CA GLU A 23 19.94 -4.24 -9.01
C GLU A 23 19.79 -3.96 -10.51
N GLU A 24 20.42 -4.76 -11.36
CA GLU A 24 20.38 -4.56 -12.82
C GLU A 24 18.95 -4.58 -13.36
N LYS A 25 18.13 -5.56 -12.91
CA LYS A 25 16.73 -5.66 -13.33
C LYS A 25 15.88 -4.50 -12.83
N VAL A 26 16.16 -4.01 -11.62
CA VAL A 26 15.46 -2.85 -11.07
C VAL A 26 15.79 -1.60 -11.86
N LEU A 27 17.05 -1.39 -12.23
CA LEU A 27 17.50 -0.25 -13.04
C LEU A 27 16.92 -0.30 -14.47
N GLU A 28 16.87 -1.48 -15.08
CA GLU A 28 16.26 -1.69 -16.40
C GLU A 28 14.78 -1.26 -16.39
N LEU A 29 14.00 -1.78 -15.44
CA LEU A 29 12.58 -1.42 -15.28
C LEU A 29 12.37 0.07 -14.97
N ILE A 30 13.25 0.68 -14.18
CA ILE A 30 13.18 2.10 -13.92
C ILE A 30 13.41 2.89 -15.22
N SER A 31 14.38 2.49 -16.05
CA SER A 31 14.65 3.16 -17.32
C SER A 31 13.49 3.04 -18.31
N GLU A 32 12.75 1.93 -18.28
CA GLU A 32 11.55 1.74 -19.09
C GLU A 32 10.35 2.58 -18.60
N LEU A 33 10.20 2.69 -17.27
CA LEU A 33 9.08 3.41 -16.65
C LEU A 33 9.27 4.93 -16.66
N ILE A 34 10.52 5.40 -16.59
CA ILE A 34 10.86 6.82 -16.66
C ILE A 34 11.11 7.16 -18.11
N SER A 35 10.05 7.45 -18.87
CA SER A 35 10.20 8.06 -20.19
C SER A 35 11.01 9.36 -20.09
N PRO A 36 11.99 9.58 -20.98
CA PRO A 36 12.86 10.78 -20.95
C PRO A 36 12.11 12.11 -21.10
N ASN A 37 10.83 12.08 -21.43
CA ASN A 37 9.96 13.27 -21.54
C ASN A 37 9.33 13.74 -20.22
N ASN A 38 9.39 12.98 -19.16
CA ASN A 38 9.08 13.47 -17.82
C ASN A 38 10.35 14.05 -17.20
N ALA A 39 10.87 15.12 -17.79
CA ALA A 39 11.76 16.04 -17.10
C ALA A 39 11.01 16.47 -15.83
N VAL A 40 11.29 15.78 -14.74
CA VAL A 40 10.94 16.24 -13.41
C VAL A 40 11.49 17.64 -13.33
N GLY A 41 10.58 18.62 -13.36
CA GLY A 41 10.99 20.01 -13.23
C GLY A 41 11.97 20.09 -12.09
N THR A 42 12.94 20.96 -12.20
CA THR A 42 13.98 21.29 -11.23
C THR A 42 13.36 21.78 -9.90
N ALA A 43 12.45 20.98 -9.34
CA ALA A 43 11.98 21.13 -7.97
C ALA A 43 13.20 20.86 -7.08
N GLU A 44 13.51 21.83 -6.27
CA GLU A 44 14.61 21.86 -5.31
C GLU A 44 14.97 20.46 -4.79
N ARG A 45 16.20 20.04 -5.07
CA ARG A 45 16.76 18.70 -4.83
C ARG A 45 16.81 18.25 -3.36
N SER A 46 16.14 18.96 -2.45
CA SER A 46 16.26 18.74 -1.00
C SER A 46 15.03 18.16 -0.31
N THR A 47 13.92 17.97 -1.01
CA THR A 47 12.69 17.46 -0.36
C THR A 47 12.31 16.07 -0.85
N TYR A 48 12.07 15.17 0.09
CA TYR A 48 11.52 13.84 -0.21
C TYR A 48 10.14 13.96 -0.87
N THR A 49 9.86 13.07 -1.82
CA THR A 49 8.51 12.96 -2.36
C THR A 49 7.51 12.59 -1.24
N PRO A 50 6.22 12.93 -1.39
CA PRO A 50 5.21 12.58 -0.38
C PRO A 50 5.20 11.08 -0.06
N GLY A 51 5.38 10.21 -1.06
CA GLY A 51 5.47 8.75 -0.87
C GLY A 51 6.72 8.34 -0.07
N ALA A 52 7.88 8.94 -0.37
CA ALA A 52 9.10 8.66 0.38
C ALA A 52 8.98 9.10 1.85
N ARG A 53 8.35 10.24 2.12
CA ARG A 53 8.08 10.71 3.49
C ARG A 53 7.19 9.73 4.24
N LYS A 54 6.11 9.25 3.63
CA LYS A 54 5.23 8.24 4.21
C LYS A 54 5.97 6.94 4.53
N VAL A 55 6.84 6.47 3.63
CA VAL A 55 7.64 5.27 3.87
C VAL A 55 8.53 5.45 5.10
N ILE A 56 9.20 6.60 5.24
CA ILE A 56 10.05 6.91 6.39
C ILE A 56 9.22 6.94 7.69
N GLU A 57 8.08 7.63 7.70
CA GLU A 57 7.18 7.68 8.86
C GLU A 57 6.65 6.30 9.23
N ASN A 58 6.24 5.50 8.24
CA ASN A 58 5.76 4.15 8.46
C ASN A 58 6.87 3.19 8.93
N SER A 59 8.11 3.37 8.49
CA SER A 59 9.24 2.55 8.97
C SER A 59 9.48 2.73 10.47
N TYR A 60 9.31 3.94 10.99
CA TYR A 60 9.34 4.19 12.43
C TYR A 60 8.22 3.42 13.16
N ARG A 61 6.99 3.46 12.61
CA ARG A 61 5.85 2.74 13.19
C ARG A 61 6.07 1.23 13.21
N GLU A 62 6.64 0.68 12.15
CA GLU A 62 6.98 -0.75 12.10
C GLU A 62 8.08 -1.10 13.12
N ALA A 63 9.13 -0.27 13.27
CA ALA A 63 10.17 -0.48 14.29
C ALA A 63 9.59 -0.49 15.72
N VAL A 64 8.70 0.46 16.03
CA VAL A 64 7.99 0.50 17.32
C VAL A 64 7.12 -0.75 17.51
N ARG A 65 6.42 -1.20 16.47
CA ARG A 65 5.58 -2.40 16.50
C ARG A 65 6.38 -3.66 16.82
N PHE A 66 7.53 -3.82 16.21
CA PHE A 66 8.46 -4.94 16.47
C PHE A 66 9.35 -4.73 17.69
N LYS A 67 9.11 -3.65 18.46
CA LYS A 67 9.90 -3.30 19.65
C LYS A 67 11.40 -3.23 19.36
N ALA A 68 11.75 -2.88 18.13
CA ALA A 68 13.12 -2.75 17.71
C ALA A 68 13.73 -1.45 18.28
N PRO A 69 14.96 -1.48 18.80
CA PRO A 69 15.61 -0.30 19.38
C PRO A 69 15.99 0.75 18.31
N LEU A 70 16.15 0.32 17.07
CA LEU A 70 16.54 1.16 15.93
C LEU A 70 15.70 0.78 14.69
N ILE A 71 15.59 1.73 13.76
CA ILE A 71 14.97 1.48 12.46
C ILE A 71 16.01 0.78 11.58
N GLY A 72 15.82 -0.51 11.29
CA GLY A 72 16.66 -1.28 10.39
C GLY A 72 16.14 -1.25 8.94
N THR A 73 16.91 -1.85 8.04
CA THR A 73 16.57 -1.97 6.60
C THR A 73 15.28 -2.75 6.38
N GLU A 74 15.00 -3.77 7.22
CA GLU A 74 13.79 -4.57 7.24
C GLU A 74 12.54 -3.71 7.49
N HIS A 75 12.58 -2.77 8.42
CA HIS A 75 11.46 -1.89 8.73
C HIS A 75 11.15 -0.95 7.56
N ILE A 76 12.19 -0.47 6.88
CA ILE A 76 12.04 0.38 5.69
C ILE A 76 11.42 -0.43 4.55
N LEU A 77 11.88 -1.67 4.34
CA LEU A 77 11.33 -2.52 3.28
C LEU A 77 9.86 -2.90 3.58
N ILE A 78 9.54 -3.25 4.83
CA ILE A 78 8.16 -3.52 5.26
C ILE A 78 7.26 -2.30 5.01
N ALA A 79 7.70 -1.11 5.40
CA ALA A 79 6.95 0.12 5.17
C ALA A 79 6.74 0.39 3.66
N MET A 80 7.76 0.11 2.85
CA MET A 80 7.73 0.29 1.40
C MET A 80 6.73 -0.67 0.72
N ILE A 81 6.72 -1.94 1.10
CA ILE A 81 5.82 -2.95 0.51
C ILE A 81 4.37 -2.80 1.00
N LYS A 82 4.15 -2.23 2.17
CA LYS A 82 2.80 -1.91 2.67
C LYS A 82 2.21 -0.67 2.01
N GLU A 83 3.02 0.20 1.39
CA GLU A 83 2.54 1.36 0.64
C GLU A 83 2.27 0.97 -0.82
N ASN A 84 1.00 0.69 -1.14
CA ASN A 84 0.58 0.21 -2.48
C ASN A 84 0.84 1.23 -3.60
N ASP A 85 0.87 2.52 -3.28
CA ASP A 85 1.14 3.59 -4.24
C ASP A 85 2.65 3.83 -4.44
N CYS A 86 3.50 3.07 -3.75
CA CYS A 86 4.93 3.17 -3.88
C CYS A 86 5.40 2.54 -5.20
N VAL A 87 6.25 3.29 -5.93
CA VAL A 87 6.86 2.79 -7.18
C VAL A 87 7.62 1.48 -6.93
N ALA A 88 8.26 1.33 -5.77
CA ALA A 88 8.97 0.10 -5.42
C ALA A 88 8.06 -1.13 -5.35
N SER A 89 6.84 -0.99 -4.80
CA SER A 89 5.86 -2.09 -4.77
C SER A 89 5.42 -2.49 -6.18
N ARG A 90 5.26 -1.51 -7.07
CA ARG A 90 4.95 -1.79 -8.50
C ARG A 90 6.09 -2.49 -9.19
N LEU A 91 7.33 -2.07 -8.98
CA LEU A 91 8.53 -2.71 -9.54
C LEU A 91 8.63 -4.17 -9.09
N LEU A 92 8.48 -4.46 -7.80
CA LEU A 92 8.48 -5.81 -7.26
C LEU A 92 7.40 -6.69 -7.90
N ASN A 93 6.18 -6.17 -8.05
CA ASN A 93 5.09 -6.89 -8.72
C ASN A 93 5.40 -7.14 -10.20
N THR A 94 5.98 -6.17 -10.93
CA THR A 94 6.38 -6.33 -12.33
C THR A 94 7.47 -7.39 -12.50
N MET A 95 8.37 -7.51 -11.52
CA MET A 95 9.39 -8.55 -11.47
C MET A 95 8.83 -9.94 -11.09
N GLY A 96 7.51 -10.05 -10.83
CA GLY A 96 6.87 -11.30 -10.42
C GLY A 96 7.11 -11.68 -8.95
N VAL A 97 7.65 -10.75 -8.15
CA VAL A 97 7.88 -10.99 -6.72
C VAL A 97 6.58 -10.80 -5.96
N SER A 98 6.12 -11.85 -5.30
CA SER A 98 4.95 -11.78 -4.43
C SER A 98 5.27 -10.95 -3.18
N VAL A 99 4.66 -9.78 -3.09
CA VAL A 99 4.83 -8.86 -1.95
C VAL A 99 4.43 -9.54 -0.62
N GLN A 100 3.43 -10.44 -0.66
CA GLN A 100 3.02 -11.21 0.51
C GLN A 100 4.11 -12.20 0.96
N LYS A 101 4.71 -12.91 -0.01
CA LYS A 101 5.81 -13.83 0.29
C LYS A 101 7.01 -13.06 0.86
N LEU A 102 7.39 -11.96 0.21
CA LEU A 102 8.47 -11.08 0.66
C LEU A 102 8.24 -10.59 2.10
N TYR A 103 7.01 -10.23 2.47
CA TYR A 103 6.68 -9.84 3.83
C TYR A 103 6.87 -10.98 4.84
N LEU A 104 6.44 -12.20 4.48
CA LEU A 104 6.61 -13.38 5.34
C LEU A 104 8.09 -13.75 5.51
N ASP A 105 8.86 -13.68 4.41
CA ASP A 105 10.30 -13.97 4.43
C ASP A 105 11.05 -12.94 5.30
N LEU A 106 10.63 -11.66 5.27
CA LEU A 106 11.15 -10.63 6.17
C LEU A 106 10.84 -10.92 7.64
N LEU A 107 9.60 -11.31 7.98
CA LEU A 107 9.24 -11.67 9.36
C LEU A 107 10.07 -12.85 9.85
N ASN A 108 10.21 -13.89 9.02
CA ASN A 108 11.05 -15.05 9.34
C ASN A 108 12.51 -14.65 9.58
N ALA A 109 13.07 -13.77 8.73
CA ALA A 109 14.44 -13.30 8.86
C ALA A 109 14.68 -12.43 10.10
N MET A 110 13.62 -11.77 10.60
CA MET A 110 13.63 -11.00 11.87
C MET A 110 13.44 -11.90 13.10
N GLY A 111 13.11 -13.19 12.93
CA GLY A 111 12.82 -14.12 14.02
C GLY A 111 11.44 -13.94 14.63
N GLU A 112 10.53 -13.26 13.92
CA GLU A 112 9.15 -13.10 14.36
C GLU A 112 8.30 -14.33 13.99
N ASP A 113 7.45 -14.76 14.93
CA ASP A 113 6.54 -15.90 14.70
C ASP A 113 5.51 -15.58 13.59
N VAL A 114 5.64 -16.29 12.48
CA VAL A 114 4.76 -16.15 11.30
C VAL A 114 3.42 -16.86 11.50
N SER A 115 3.14 -17.36 12.70
CA SER A 115 1.90 -18.06 13.01
C SER A 115 0.68 -17.13 12.87
N ALA A 116 -0.23 -17.51 11.98
CA ALA A 116 -1.59 -16.99 11.73
C ALA A 116 -1.79 -15.45 11.62
N GLY A 117 -1.14 -14.64 12.44
CA GLY A 117 -1.34 -13.18 12.46
C GLY A 117 -0.72 -12.42 11.28
N GLY A 118 0.44 -12.82 10.81
CA GLY A 118 1.15 -12.08 9.75
C GLY A 118 0.45 -12.07 8.39
N LYS A 119 -0.30 -13.15 8.06
CA LYS A 119 -1.07 -13.22 6.81
C LYS A 119 -2.34 -12.38 6.87
N GLU A 120 -3.02 -12.37 8.02
CA GLU A 120 -4.25 -11.61 8.20
C GLU A 120 -3.99 -10.12 8.28
N GLU A 121 -2.91 -9.68 8.91
CA GLU A 121 -2.54 -8.27 9.01
C GLU A 121 -2.15 -7.66 7.66
N PHE A 122 -1.37 -8.38 6.85
CA PHE A 122 -1.04 -7.92 5.51
C PHE A 122 -2.28 -7.84 4.62
N GLN A 123 -3.19 -8.82 4.72
CA GLN A 123 -4.47 -8.80 4.00
C GLN A 123 -5.41 -7.70 4.50
N GLN A 124 -5.42 -7.40 5.80
CA GLN A 124 -6.19 -6.29 6.34
C GLN A 124 -5.64 -4.93 5.94
N ALA A 125 -4.32 -4.74 5.94
CA ALA A 125 -3.68 -3.53 5.45
C ALA A 125 -3.92 -3.31 3.94
N ALA A 126 -3.90 -4.38 3.15
CA ALA A 126 -4.22 -4.36 1.72
C ALA A 126 -5.72 -4.12 1.45
N LYS A 127 -6.61 -4.71 2.27
CA LYS A 127 -8.07 -4.52 2.19
C LYS A 127 -8.50 -3.15 2.70
N ALA A 128 -7.88 -2.61 3.74
CA ALA A 128 -8.18 -1.29 4.27
C ALA A 128 -7.87 -0.15 3.27
N LYS A 129 -6.88 -0.35 2.39
CA LYS A 129 -6.54 0.64 1.34
C LYS A 129 -7.23 0.37 -0.01
N GLY A 130 -7.86 -0.79 -0.19
CA GLY A 130 -8.46 -1.18 -1.49
C GLY A 130 -9.93 -0.83 -1.67
N LYS A 131 -10.63 -0.35 -0.64
CA LYS A 131 -12.05 0.02 -0.69
C LYS A 131 -12.37 1.11 0.32
N GLY A 132 -11.90 2.31 0.11
CA GLY A 132 -12.33 3.42 0.93
C GLY A 132 -11.53 4.66 0.60
N THR A 133 -12.20 5.73 0.44
CA THR A 133 -11.65 7.08 0.49
C THR A 133 -11.65 7.48 1.97
N PRO A 134 -10.56 7.27 2.75
CA PRO A 134 -10.60 7.43 4.21
C PRO A 134 -10.97 8.85 4.62
N THR A 135 -10.67 9.83 3.78
CA THR A 135 -11.10 11.22 3.98
C THR A 135 -12.60 11.38 3.72
N LEU A 136 -13.15 10.67 2.73
CA LEU A 136 -14.58 10.71 2.44
C LEU A 136 -15.36 9.92 3.51
N ASP A 137 -14.84 8.76 3.92
CA ASP A 137 -15.48 7.89 4.93
C ASP A 137 -15.58 8.56 6.31
N SER A 138 -14.63 9.45 6.66
CA SER A 138 -14.71 10.22 7.90
C SER A 138 -15.78 11.34 7.88
N TYR A 139 -16.21 11.78 6.68
CA TYR A 139 -17.19 12.84 6.51
C TYR A 139 -18.48 12.39 5.80
N SER A 140 -18.58 11.12 5.40
CA SER A 140 -19.74 10.55 4.72
C SER A 140 -20.34 9.38 5.51
N ARG A 141 -21.62 9.09 5.22
CA ARG A 141 -22.30 7.90 5.72
C ARG A 141 -22.68 7.02 4.52
N ASP A 142 -22.32 5.74 4.59
CA ASP A 142 -22.77 4.77 3.59
C ASP A 142 -24.27 4.47 3.80
N LEU A 143 -25.10 5.19 3.05
CA LEU A 143 -26.56 5.02 3.10
C LEU A 143 -27.00 3.64 2.60
N THR A 144 -26.22 3.01 1.71
CA THR A 144 -26.53 1.67 1.19
C THR A 144 -26.33 0.61 2.27
N ALA A 145 -25.26 0.72 3.06
CA ALA A 145 -25.04 -0.15 4.21
C ALA A 145 -26.12 0.06 5.27
N LEU A 146 -26.44 1.31 5.60
CA LEU A 146 -27.51 1.63 6.56
C LEU A 146 -28.89 1.12 6.11
N ALA A 147 -29.17 1.14 4.80
CA ALA A 147 -30.41 0.58 4.25
C ALA A 147 -30.47 -0.94 4.41
N ARG A 148 -29.35 -1.64 4.15
CA ARG A 148 -29.25 -3.11 4.34
C ARG A 148 -29.42 -3.52 5.81
N ASP A 149 -28.90 -2.71 6.70
CA ASP A 149 -28.99 -2.92 8.15
C ASP A 149 -30.36 -2.51 8.73
N GLY A 150 -31.27 -1.96 7.91
CA GLY A 150 -32.59 -1.50 8.38
C GLY A 150 -32.53 -0.28 9.30
N LYS A 151 -31.45 0.49 9.25
CA LYS A 151 -31.20 1.67 10.13
C LYS A 151 -31.66 2.99 9.52
N LEU A 152 -32.29 2.96 8.35
CA LEU A 152 -32.88 4.14 7.74
C LEU A 152 -34.34 4.27 8.13
N ASP A 153 -34.76 5.51 8.36
CA ASP A 153 -36.16 5.80 8.62
C ASP A 153 -37.05 5.46 7.42
N PRO A 154 -38.22 4.85 7.62
CA PRO A 154 -39.12 4.52 6.53
C PRO A 154 -39.65 5.80 5.84
N VAL A 155 -39.56 5.82 4.52
CA VAL A 155 -40.10 6.92 3.73
C VAL A 155 -41.60 6.70 3.52
N ILE A 156 -42.41 7.60 4.01
CA ILE A 156 -43.88 7.54 3.92
C ILE A 156 -44.37 8.65 2.98
N GLY A 157 -45.22 8.29 2.04
CA GLY A 157 -45.98 9.24 1.20
C GLY A 157 -45.19 9.92 0.07
N ARG A 158 -44.06 9.33 -0.36
CA ARG A 158 -43.22 9.84 -1.48
C ARG A 158 -42.95 8.79 -2.57
N GLU A 159 -43.92 7.92 -2.82
CA GLU A 159 -43.73 6.79 -3.77
C GLU A 159 -43.44 7.28 -5.21
N GLN A 160 -44.04 8.38 -5.64
CA GLN A 160 -43.84 8.91 -7.00
C GLN A 160 -42.43 9.48 -7.19
N GLU A 161 -41.91 10.20 -6.22
CA GLU A 161 -40.57 10.75 -6.24
C GLU A 161 -39.51 9.62 -6.21
N ILE A 162 -39.74 8.59 -5.41
CA ILE A 162 -38.87 7.42 -5.32
C ILE A 162 -38.83 6.70 -6.68
N GLN A 163 -39.97 6.44 -7.30
CA GLN A 163 -40.05 5.84 -8.62
C GLN A 163 -39.29 6.65 -9.67
N ARG A 164 -39.44 7.97 -9.63
CA ARG A 164 -38.74 8.86 -10.56
C ARG A 164 -37.22 8.86 -10.36
N VAL A 165 -36.76 8.83 -9.12
CA VAL A 165 -35.31 8.72 -8.78
C VAL A 165 -34.77 7.38 -9.25
N ILE A 166 -35.47 6.26 -9.01
CA ILE A 166 -35.09 4.93 -9.48
C ILE A 166 -34.97 4.91 -11.01
N GLN A 167 -35.96 5.49 -11.73
CA GLN A 167 -35.91 5.58 -13.19
C GLN A 167 -34.72 6.36 -13.72
N ILE A 168 -34.36 7.48 -13.04
CA ILE A 168 -33.19 8.30 -13.41
C ILE A 168 -31.88 7.53 -13.15
N LEU A 169 -31.75 6.90 -11.99
CA LEU A 169 -30.55 6.15 -11.62
C LEU A 169 -30.38 4.83 -12.39
N SER A 170 -31.49 4.24 -12.87
CA SER A 170 -31.49 3.01 -13.70
C SER A 170 -31.16 3.27 -15.16
N ARG A 171 -31.21 4.52 -15.63
CA ARG A 171 -30.78 4.85 -16.97
C ARG A 171 -29.27 4.70 -17.07
N ARG A 172 -28.83 3.67 -17.77
CA ARG A 172 -27.46 3.58 -18.25
C ARG A 172 -27.25 4.70 -19.27
N THR A 173 -26.35 5.61 -18.98
CA THR A 173 -25.73 6.50 -19.96
C THR A 173 -24.82 5.68 -20.85
#